data_d65394f48fe66ac2df661150503b220b
#
_entry.id   d65394f48fe66ac2df661150503b220b
#
_cell.length_a   1.000
_cell.length_b   1.000
_cell.length_c   1.000
_cell.angle_alpha   90.00
_cell.angle_beta   90.00
_cell.angle_gamma   90.00
#
_symmetry.space_group_name_H-M   'P 1'
#
loop_
_entity.id
_entity.type
_entity.pdbx_description
1 polymer ?
#
loop_
_entity_poly.entity_id
_entity_poly.type
_entity_poly.pdbx_seq_one_letter_code
_entity_poly.pdbx_strand_id
1 'polypeptide(L)'
;MAKFTKTHEWAELGSAVTMGISKYAADELGDIVYISLPEVGQAVVAGEPMCEVESVKAVSEINAPVTGTVVEVNTDLEDSPELINEDAMSAWICKIEATDIPADLMTEAEYDAMDK
;
A
#
# COMPACT_ATOMS: atom_id res chain seq x y z
N MET A 1 13.91 -5.92 1.07
CA MET A 1 12.90 -6.69 1.79
C MET A 1 11.74 -5.84 2.20
N ALA A 2 10.52 -6.32 2.00
CA ALA A 2 9.34 -5.56 2.34
C ALA A 2 9.12 -5.55 3.86
N LYS A 3 8.63 -4.42 4.36
CA LYS A 3 8.12 -4.27 5.71
C LYS A 3 6.60 -4.14 5.62
N PHE A 4 5.91 -4.37 6.73
CA PHE A 4 4.45 -4.40 6.74
C PHE A 4 3.89 -3.56 7.89
N THR A 5 2.70 -2.99 7.66
CA THR A 5 1.95 -2.29 8.71
C THR A 5 0.87 -3.22 9.28
N LYS A 6 0.31 -2.84 10.44
CA LYS A 6 -0.82 -3.56 11.04
C LYS A 6 -2.09 -3.48 10.19
N THR A 7 -2.19 -2.51 9.32
CA THR A 7 -3.35 -2.32 8.45
C THR A 7 -3.15 -2.89 7.05
N HIS A 8 -2.10 -3.73 6.91
CA HIS A 8 -1.91 -4.59 5.73
C HIS A 8 -1.38 -3.85 4.50
N GLU A 9 -0.55 -2.83 4.69
CA GLU A 9 0.22 -2.25 3.61
C GLU A 9 1.66 -2.79 3.68
N TRP A 10 2.30 -2.99 2.52
CA TRP A 10 3.71 -3.32 2.48
C TRP A 10 4.50 -2.09 2.03
N ALA A 11 5.74 -2.02 2.47
CA ALA A 11 6.67 -0.95 2.10
C ALA A 11 8.04 -1.53 1.86
N GLU A 12 8.63 -1.18 0.72
CA GLU A 12 10.01 -1.55 0.42
C GLU A 12 10.86 -0.30 0.57
N LEU A 13 11.75 -0.33 1.57
CA LEU A 13 12.56 0.84 1.92
C LEU A 13 13.70 1.02 0.93
N GLY A 14 14.00 2.26 0.60
CA GLY A 14 15.05 2.62 -0.34
C GLY A 14 15.16 4.12 -0.41
N SER A 15 15.77 4.65 -1.49
CA SER A 15 15.87 6.09 -1.69
C SER A 15 14.47 6.73 -1.76
N ALA A 16 13.51 6.01 -2.32
CA ALA A 16 12.09 6.29 -2.15
C ALA A 16 11.46 5.00 -1.64
N VAL A 17 10.40 5.13 -0.83
CA VAL A 17 9.68 3.97 -0.30
C VAL A 17 8.61 3.56 -1.28
N THR A 18 8.70 2.34 -1.80
CA THR A 18 7.68 1.77 -2.68
C THR A 18 6.66 1.04 -1.81
N MET A 19 5.36 1.26 -2.03
CA MET A 19 4.33 0.68 -1.18
C MET A 19 3.16 0.12 -1.98
N GLY A 20 2.43 -0.79 -1.34
CA GLY A 20 1.21 -1.36 -1.87
C GLY A 20 0.46 -2.05 -0.75
N ILE A 21 -0.59 -2.81 -1.09
CA ILE A 21 -1.32 -3.60 -0.10
C ILE A 21 -0.80 -5.04 -0.11
N SER A 22 -0.91 -5.72 1.04
CA SER A 22 -0.43 -7.09 1.16
C SER A 22 -1.34 -8.07 0.40
N LYS A 23 -0.80 -9.26 0.15
CA LYS A 23 -1.59 -10.34 -0.45
C LYS A 23 -2.82 -10.65 0.42
N TYR A 24 -2.65 -10.65 1.74
CA TYR A 24 -3.75 -10.87 2.66
C TYR A 24 -4.88 -9.86 2.43
N ALA A 25 -4.53 -8.56 2.34
CA ALA A 25 -5.52 -7.52 2.11
C ALA A 25 -6.22 -7.70 0.76
N ALA A 26 -5.46 -8.00 -0.29
CA ALA A 26 -6.03 -8.22 -1.62
C ALA A 26 -6.97 -9.42 -1.63
N ASP A 27 -6.59 -10.51 -0.96
CA ASP A 27 -7.43 -11.72 -0.87
C ASP A 27 -8.73 -11.44 -0.10
N GLU A 28 -8.64 -10.66 0.97
CA GLU A 28 -9.83 -10.30 1.77
C GLU A 28 -10.79 -9.40 1.00
N LEU A 29 -10.27 -8.50 0.17
CA LEU A 29 -11.10 -7.61 -0.63
C LEU A 29 -11.79 -8.34 -1.79
N GLY A 30 -11.16 -9.38 -2.34
CA GLY A 30 -11.65 -10.02 -3.54
C GLY A 30 -11.29 -9.21 -4.78
N ASP A 31 -12.08 -9.35 -5.85
CA ASP A 31 -11.76 -8.71 -7.13
C ASP A 31 -11.75 -7.19 -7.01
N ILE A 32 -10.60 -6.59 -7.25
CA ILE A 32 -10.42 -5.14 -7.22
C ILE A 32 -10.94 -4.56 -8.53
N VAL A 33 -11.84 -3.58 -8.43
CA VAL A 33 -12.48 -2.95 -9.59
C VAL A 33 -12.03 -1.51 -9.81
N TYR A 34 -11.51 -0.86 -8.77
CA TYR A 34 -11.07 0.53 -8.87
C TYR A 34 -10.12 0.87 -7.74
N ILE A 35 -9.15 1.73 -8.03
CA ILE A 35 -8.29 2.31 -7.02
C ILE A 35 -8.17 3.82 -7.29
N SER A 36 -8.39 4.63 -6.25
CA SER A 36 -8.13 6.06 -6.35
C SER A 36 -6.68 6.29 -5.95
N LEU A 37 -5.81 6.46 -6.95
CA LEU A 37 -4.38 6.64 -6.69
C LEU A 37 -4.13 7.98 -5.99
N PRO A 38 -3.12 8.05 -5.11
CA PRO A 38 -2.71 9.34 -4.58
C PRO A 38 -2.11 10.20 -5.70
N GLU A 39 -1.97 11.49 -5.43
CA GLU A 39 -1.38 12.41 -6.41
C GLU A 39 0.10 12.63 -6.10
N VAL A 40 0.90 12.78 -7.15
CA VAL A 40 2.30 13.19 -7.00
C VAL A 40 2.32 14.56 -6.32
N GLY A 41 3.13 14.69 -5.28
CA GLY A 41 3.19 15.91 -4.48
C GLY A 41 2.31 15.88 -3.23
N GLN A 42 1.45 14.86 -3.11
CA GLN A 42 0.58 14.73 -1.94
C GLN A 42 1.40 14.42 -0.69
N ALA A 43 1.14 15.16 0.39
CA ALA A 43 1.75 14.86 1.69
C ALA A 43 0.96 13.72 2.35
N VAL A 44 1.68 12.75 2.91
CA VAL A 44 1.06 11.60 3.58
C VAL A 44 1.67 11.44 4.98
N VAL A 45 0.87 10.91 5.90
CA VAL A 45 1.29 10.71 7.29
C VAL A 45 1.09 9.23 7.63
N ALA A 46 2.13 8.61 8.18
CA ALA A 46 2.11 7.20 8.54
C ALA A 46 0.89 6.87 9.40
N GLY A 47 0.15 5.82 9.01
CA GLY A 47 -1.03 5.37 9.73
C GLY A 47 -2.31 6.09 9.37
N GLU A 48 -2.26 7.13 8.53
CA GLU A 48 -3.46 7.86 8.11
C GLU A 48 -3.84 7.48 6.68
N PRO A 49 -5.16 7.54 6.36
CA PRO A 49 -5.61 7.21 5.00
C PRO A 49 -4.96 8.10 3.95
N MET A 50 -4.49 7.49 2.86
CA MET A 50 -3.89 8.24 1.76
C MET A 50 -4.63 8.02 0.44
N CYS A 51 -5.34 6.90 0.29
CA CYS A 51 -6.15 6.62 -0.89
C CYS A 51 -7.14 5.52 -0.57
N GLU A 52 -7.97 5.15 -1.57
CA GLU A 52 -8.99 4.12 -1.38
C GLU A 52 -8.90 3.07 -2.49
N VAL A 53 -9.31 1.85 -2.15
CA VAL A 53 -9.46 0.78 -3.12
C VAL A 53 -10.87 0.24 -3.05
N GLU A 54 -11.46 -0.02 -4.20
CA GLU A 54 -12.82 -0.56 -4.30
C GLU A 54 -12.79 -1.94 -4.91
N SER A 55 -13.47 -2.88 -4.26
CA SER A 55 -13.65 -4.24 -4.78
C SER A 55 -15.11 -4.51 -5.05
N VAL A 56 -15.40 -5.69 -5.58
CA VAL A 56 -16.79 -6.11 -5.84
C VAL A 56 -17.63 -6.18 -4.57
N LYS A 57 -17.03 -6.24 -3.39
CA LYS A 57 -17.78 -6.39 -2.14
C LYS A 57 -17.56 -5.28 -1.12
N ALA A 58 -16.57 -4.39 -1.30
CA ALA A 58 -16.29 -3.37 -0.28
C ALA A 58 -15.44 -2.23 -0.83
N VAL A 59 -15.44 -1.11 -0.09
CA VAL A 59 -14.50 -0.01 -0.28
C VAL A 59 -13.63 0.02 0.97
N SER A 60 -12.32 0.13 0.80
CA SER A 60 -11.37 0.14 1.90
C SER A 60 -10.38 1.29 1.75
N GLU A 61 -10.00 1.88 2.88
CA GLU A 61 -8.97 2.89 2.91
C GLU A 61 -7.59 2.21 2.92
N ILE A 62 -6.63 2.84 2.24
CA ILE A 62 -5.23 2.43 2.26
C ILE A 62 -4.47 3.48 3.03
N ASN A 63 -3.80 3.07 4.11
CA ASN A 63 -3.06 3.98 4.97
C ASN A 63 -1.62 4.09 4.52
N ALA A 64 -1.01 5.26 4.74
CA ALA A 64 0.39 5.45 4.41
C ALA A 64 1.26 4.64 5.36
N PRO A 65 2.26 3.90 4.85
CA PRO A 65 3.16 3.15 5.72
C PRO A 65 4.25 4.04 6.33
N VAL A 66 4.51 5.19 5.72
CA VAL A 66 5.52 6.14 6.17
C VAL A 66 4.99 7.56 6.00
N THR A 67 5.66 8.53 6.64
CA THR A 67 5.36 9.94 6.47
C THR A 67 6.28 10.53 5.41
N GLY A 68 5.73 11.31 4.51
CA GLY A 68 6.51 11.94 3.46
C GLY A 68 5.65 12.51 2.34
N THR A 69 6.22 12.55 1.15
CA THR A 69 5.56 13.11 -0.04
C THR A 69 5.56 12.08 -1.17
N VAL A 70 4.42 11.92 -1.81
CA VAL A 70 4.31 11.01 -2.97
C VAL A 70 5.09 11.59 -4.13
N VAL A 71 6.01 10.80 -4.69
CA VAL A 71 6.86 11.23 -5.79
C VAL A 71 6.57 10.50 -7.10
N GLU A 72 5.91 9.34 -7.02
CA GLU A 72 5.55 8.57 -8.21
C GLU A 72 4.33 7.71 -7.91
N VAL A 73 3.45 7.53 -8.90
CA VAL A 73 2.28 6.65 -8.78
C VAL A 73 2.29 5.64 -9.92
N ASN A 74 1.74 4.45 -9.65
CA ASN A 74 1.66 3.40 -10.66
C ASN A 74 0.38 3.56 -11.47
N THR A 75 0.46 4.29 -12.56
CA THR A 75 -0.70 4.60 -13.39
C THR A 75 -1.30 3.37 -14.07
N ASP A 76 -0.58 2.27 -14.15
CA ASP A 76 -1.11 1.02 -14.72
C ASP A 76 -2.33 0.53 -13.93
N LEU A 77 -2.41 0.86 -12.65
CA LEU A 77 -3.52 0.46 -11.81
C LEU A 77 -4.83 1.21 -12.13
N GLU A 78 -4.74 2.35 -12.79
CA GLU A 78 -5.93 3.08 -13.23
C GLU A 78 -6.70 2.27 -14.28
N ASP A 79 -5.97 1.68 -15.22
CA ASP A 79 -6.57 0.90 -16.31
C ASP A 79 -6.74 -0.56 -15.91
N SER A 80 -5.89 -1.08 -15.05
CA SER A 80 -5.84 -2.50 -14.70
C SER A 80 -5.72 -2.70 -13.19
N PRO A 81 -6.74 -2.30 -12.40
CA PRO A 81 -6.68 -2.46 -10.94
C PRO A 81 -6.59 -3.94 -10.52
N GLU A 82 -7.01 -4.87 -11.36
CA GLU A 82 -6.92 -6.31 -11.11
C GLU A 82 -5.49 -6.82 -11.03
N LEU A 83 -4.49 -6.01 -11.41
CA LEU A 83 -3.09 -6.38 -11.22
C LEU A 83 -2.78 -6.62 -9.74
N ILE A 84 -3.50 -5.94 -8.85
CA ILE A 84 -3.36 -6.15 -7.40
C ILE A 84 -3.76 -7.58 -7.03
N ASN A 85 -4.80 -8.12 -7.67
CA ASN A 85 -5.23 -9.50 -7.41
C ASN A 85 -4.26 -10.51 -7.99
N GLU A 86 -3.60 -10.19 -9.11
CA GLU A 86 -2.68 -11.10 -9.77
C GLU A 86 -1.40 -11.28 -8.96
N ASP A 87 -0.84 -10.18 -8.44
CA ASP A 87 0.36 -10.22 -7.60
C ASP A 87 0.45 -8.93 -6.79
N ALA A 88 -0.14 -8.97 -5.60
CA ALA A 88 -0.21 -7.79 -4.72
C ALA A 88 1.17 -7.25 -4.34
N MET A 89 2.17 -8.13 -4.20
CA MET A 89 3.51 -7.72 -3.79
C MET A 89 4.31 -7.08 -4.94
N SER A 90 3.85 -7.24 -6.18
CA SER A 90 4.45 -6.58 -7.35
C SER A 90 3.63 -5.40 -7.83
N ALA A 91 2.36 -5.34 -7.46
CA ALA A 91 1.45 -4.27 -7.86
C ALA A 91 1.59 -3.08 -6.91
N TRP A 92 2.70 -2.38 -7.03
CA TRP A 92 2.95 -1.22 -6.18
C TRP A 92 1.98 -0.09 -6.53
N ILE A 93 1.62 0.71 -5.52
CA ILE A 93 0.65 1.79 -5.67
C ILE A 93 1.37 3.11 -5.91
N CYS A 94 2.34 3.43 -5.08
CA CYS A 94 3.09 4.68 -5.21
C CYS A 94 4.45 4.57 -4.56
N LYS A 95 5.29 5.59 -4.82
CA LYS A 95 6.57 5.75 -4.15
C LYS A 95 6.52 7.04 -3.35
N ILE A 96 7.06 7.00 -2.15
CA ILE A 96 7.02 8.11 -1.18
C ILE A 96 8.45 8.49 -0.81
N GLU A 97 8.77 9.78 -0.93
CA GLU A 97 10.01 10.30 -0.37
C GLU A 97 9.76 10.48 1.12
N ALA A 98 10.24 9.54 1.92
CA ALA A 98 9.93 9.48 3.33
C ALA A 98 10.78 10.48 4.14
N THR A 99 10.11 11.21 5.02
CA THR A 99 10.77 12.07 6.01
C THR A 99 10.78 11.40 7.39
N ASP A 100 9.92 10.42 7.59
CA ASP A 100 9.89 9.64 8.82
C ASP A 100 9.42 8.22 8.52
N ILE A 101 10.13 7.24 9.04
CA ILE A 101 9.79 5.82 8.87
C ILE A 101 9.49 5.27 10.25
N PRO A 102 8.25 4.80 10.50
CA PRO A 102 7.89 4.26 11.81
C PRO A 102 8.80 3.11 12.22
N ALA A 103 9.17 3.08 13.49
CA ALA A 103 10.02 2.03 14.04
C ALA A 103 9.27 0.71 14.21
N ASP A 104 7.94 0.74 14.18
CA ASP A 104 7.10 -0.44 14.41
C ASP A 104 6.67 -1.18 13.13
N LEU A 105 7.26 -0.86 12.00
CA LEU A 105 7.03 -1.64 10.78
C LEU A 105 7.52 -3.07 11.00
N MET A 106 6.72 -4.03 10.56
CA MET A 106 7.00 -5.45 10.79
C MET A 106 7.80 -6.05 9.64
N THR A 107 8.65 -7.02 9.97
CA THR A 107 9.22 -7.91 8.95
C THR A 107 8.10 -8.81 8.43
N GLU A 108 8.34 -9.49 7.30
CA GLU A 108 7.38 -10.44 6.77
C GLU A 108 7.05 -11.54 7.78
N ALA A 109 8.05 -12.04 8.50
CA ALA A 109 7.84 -13.08 9.50
C ALA A 109 6.97 -12.58 10.65
N GLU A 110 7.20 -11.35 11.11
CA GLU A 110 6.38 -10.74 12.17
C GLU A 110 4.94 -10.52 11.71
N TYR A 111 4.78 -10.07 10.47
CA TYR A 111 3.48 -9.85 9.89
C TYR A 111 2.71 -11.16 9.74
N ASP A 112 3.37 -12.21 9.26
CA ASP A 112 2.73 -13.52 9.10
C ASP A 112 2.31 -14.12 10.44
N ALA A 113 3.05 -13.83 11.50
CA ALA A 113 2.73 -14.28 12.85
C ALA A 113 1.64 -13.44 13.52
N MET A 114 1.30 -12.29 12.94
CA MET A 114 0.30 -11.40 13.51
C MET A 114 -1.10 -12.03 13.39
N ASP A 115 -1.90 -11.86 14.44
CA ASP A 115 -3.30 -12.29 14.43
C ASP A 115 -4.10 -11.27 13.60
N LYS A 116 -4.51 -11.70 12.43
CA LYS A 116 -5.27 -10.84 11.49
C LYS A 116 -6.79 -11.02 11.70
#